data_d417e1dd62cf6c4218c9ee25f234e057
#
_entry.id   d417e1dd62cf6c4218c9ee25f234e057
#
_cell.length_a   1.000
_cell.length_b   1.000
_cell.length_c   1.000
_cell.angle_alpha   90.00
_cell.angle_beta   90.00
_cell.angle_gamma   90.00
#
_symmetry.space_group_name_H-M   'P 1'
#
loop_
_entity.id
_entity.type
_entity.pdbx_description
1 polymer ?
#
loop_
_entity_poly.entity_id
_entity_poly.type
_entity_poly.pdbx_seq_one_letter_code
_entity_poly.pdbx_strand_id
1 'polypeptide(L)'
;MALLLQQRVLVELVLTFGGMVLLMMAESVVPRVRTLAETVPVARWLNNWALAVFNFFLVLWLVYLLTSSELVTHWVSTGPAPLSGMPPLVAFVVVFLVVEFLVYALHRAFHQVPWLWRLHAVHHLDTQVDVTTSHRHHSLELLLVMAVLIPVVTLLGPEPLVLLGYFVVRVTVILVSHSNLRLPRGLDRVLRWLVVTPDFHRLHHAADRRHTDSNYGTVTPWFDYLFGSATDLPYGEHDRLVTGLEYLRDTRDSRVDRLMLLPFRWHRLRSRRK
;
A
#
# COMPACT_ATOMS: atom_id res chain seq x y z
N MET A 1 -23.45 -18.01 3.42
CA MET A 1 -22.53 -17.01 4.02
C MET A 1 -21.12 -17.54 4.21
N ALA A 2 -20.90 -18.68 4.90
CA ALA A 2 -19.55 -19.25 5.12
C ALA A 2 -18.78 -19.55 3.82
N LEU A 3 -19.42 -20.16 2.82
CA LEU A 3 -18.79 -20.49 1.52
C LEU A 3 -18.34 -19.22 0.77
N LEU A 4 -19.13 -18.15 0.76
CA LEU A 4 -18.77 -16.87 0.14
C LEU A 4 -17.60 -16.20 0.85
N LEU A 5 -17.54 -16.28 2.17
CA LEU A 5 -16.42 -15.78 2.96
C LEU A 5 -15.13 -16.55 2.65
N GLN A 6 -15.21 -17.89 2.58
CA GLN A 6 -14.07 -18.73 2.21
C GLN A 6 -13.55 -18.41 0.80
N GLN A 7 -14.45 -18.27 -0.17
CA GLN A 7 -14.08 -17.90 -1.55
C GLN A 7 -13.42 -16.52 -1.59
N ARG A 8 -13.93 -15.55 -0.86
CA ARG A 8 -13.35 -14.23 -0.75
C ARG A 8 -11.91 -14.28 -0.19
N VAL A 9 -11.72 -14.96 0.95
CA VAL A 9 -10.39 -15.11 1.57
C VAL A 9 -9.41 -15.78 0.62
N LEU A 10 -9.85 -16.82 -0.11
CA LEU A 10 -9.00 -17.49 -1.10
C LEU A 10 -8.61 -16.53 -2.24
N VAL A 11 -9.55 -15.74 -2.77
CA VAL A 11 -9.26 -14.73 -3.79
C VAL A 11 -8.26 -13.70 -3.27
N GLU A 12 -8.46 -13.17 -2.06
CA GLU A 12 -7.55 -12.21 -1.43
C GLU A 12 -6.14 -12.80 -1.27
N LEU A 13 -6.04 -14.05 -0.82
CA LEU A 13 -4.78 -14.75 -0.62
C LEU A 13 -4.05 -14.99 -1.94
N VAL A 14 -4.75 -15.52 -2.94
CA VAL A 14 -4.19 -15.81 -4.27
C VAL A 14 -3.75 -14.52 -4.98
N LEU A 15 -4.56 -13.48 -4.95
CA LEU A 15 -4.20 -12.20 -5.59
C LEU A 15 -3.02 -11.55 -4.90
N THR A 16 -2.99 -11.52 -3.57
CA THR A 16 -1.90 -10.88 -2.83
C THR A 16 -0.60 -11.67 -2.98
N PHE A 17 -0.58 -12.90 -2.50
CA PHE A 17 0.67 -13.67 -2.44
C PHE A 17 1.05 -14.30 -3.78
N GLY A 18 0.08 -14.79 -4.56
CA GLY A 18 0.31 -15.27 -5.92
C GLY A 18 0.75 -14.13 -6.85
N GLY A 19 0.11 -12.96 -6.74
CA GLY A 19 0.52 -11.75 -7.45
C GLY A 19 1.93 -11.29 -7.10
N MET A 20 2.30 -11.32 -5.81
CA MET A 20 3.67 -11.02 -5.38
C MET A 20 4.68 -11.98 -6.02
N VAL A 21 4.42 -13.29 -6.01
CA VAL A 21 5.32 -14.28 -6.62
C VAL A 21 5.45 -14.06 -8.12
N LEU A 22 4.34 -13.85 -8.83
CA LEU A 22 4.35 -13.59 -10.27
C LEU A 22 5.14 -12.33 -10.63
N LEU A 23 4.96 -11.25 -9.87
CA LEU A 23 5.69 -10.00 -10.11
C LEU A 23 7.16 -10.12 -9.72
N MET A 24 7.54 -10.84 -8.67
CA MET A 24 8.95 -11.16 -8.37
C MET A 24 9.62 -11.89 -9.54
N MET A 25 8.92 -12.83 -10.18
CA MET A 25 9.42 -13.50 -11.40
C MET A 25 9.54 -12.53 -12.56
N ALA A 26 8.54 -11.67 -12.79
CA ALA A 26 8.58 -10.66 -13.86
C ALA A 26 9.70 -9.63 -13.64
N GLU A 27 9.92 -9.18 -12.41
CA GLU A 27 11.02 -8.26 -12.04
C GLU A 27 12.40 -8.85 -12.32
N SER A 28 12.57 -10.16 -12.21
CA SER A 28 13.83 -10.84 -12.54
C SER A 28 14.14 -10.81 -14.04
N VAL A 29 13.10 -10.68 -14.88
CA VAL A 29 13.25 -10.67 -16.37
C VAL A 29 13.33 -9.26 -16.91
N VAL A 30 12.50 -8.34 -16.42
CA VAL A 30 12.39 -6.95 -16.93
C VAL A 30 12.54 -5.93 -15.78
N PRO A 31 13.68 -5.91 -15.07
CA PRO A 31 13.86 -5.00 -13.96
C PRO A 31 14.00 -3.55 -14.40
N ARG A 32 13.43 -2.60 -13.65
CA ARG A 32 13.67 -1.16 -13.82
C ARG A 32 15.10 -0.80 -13.44
N VAL A 33 15.58 -1.34 -12.34
CA VAL A 33 16.95 -1.16 -11.84
C VAL A 33 17.61 -2.53 -11.70
N ARG A 34 18.55 -2.84 -12.61
CA ARG A 34 19.21 -4.16 -12.69
C ARG A 34 20.06 -4.49 -11.48
N THR A 35 20.78 -3.51 -10.93
CA THR A 35 21.62 -3.69 -9.75
C THR A 35 20.84 -4.18 -8.51
N LEU A 36 19.55 -3.88 -8.44
CA LEU A 36 18.70 -4.38 -7.37
C LEU A 36 18.48 -5.91 -7.47
N ALA A 37 18.27 -6.43 -8.69
CA ALA A 37 18.04 -7.86 -8.89
C ALA A 37 19.27 -8.72 -8.55
N GLU A 38 20.47 -8.16 -8.67
CA GLU A 38 21.73 -8.87 -8.45
C GLU A 38 22.21 -8.86 -6.98
N THR A 39 21.76 -7.90 -6.18
CA THR A 39 22.34 -7.63 -4.84
C THR A 39 21.34 -7.72 -3.69
N VAL A 40 20.07 -8.09 -3.95
CA VAL A 40 19.04 -8.12 -2.89
C VAL A 40 19.35 -9.18 -1.84
N PRO A 41 19.56 -8.80 -0.56
CA PRO A 41 19.73 -9.78 0.49
C PRO A 41 18.44 -10.59 0.67
N VAL A 42 18.54 -11.93 0.62
CA VAL A 42 17.40 -12.83 0.87
C VAL A 42 16.71 -12.50 2.20
N ALA A 43 17.49 -12.11 3.22
CA ALA A 43 16.95 -11.69 4.51
C ALA A 43 15.97 -10.52 4.42
N ARG A 44 16.15 -9.58 3.46
CA ARG A 44 15.21 -8.47 3.23
C ARG A 44 13.86 -9.00 2.75
N TRP A 45 13.85 -9.87 1.75
CA TRP A 45 12.62 -10.50 1.26
C TRP A 45 11.91 -11.28 2.36
N LEU A 46 12.64 -12.09 3.13
CA LEU A 46 12.06 -12.84 4.24
C LEU A 46 11.40 -11.92 5.29
N ASN A 47 12.01 -10.77 5.61
CA ASN A 47 11.42 -9.80 6.52
C ASN A 47 10.16 -9.14 5.93
N ASN A 48 10.17 -8.77 4.64
CA ASN A 48 9.02 -8.20 3.96
C ASN A 48 7.86 -9.22 3.89
N TRP A 49 8.14 -10.48 3.53
CA TRP A 49 7.17 -11.55 3.54
C TRP A 49 6.61 -11.83 4.95
N ALA A 50 7.45 -11.82 5.96
CA ALA A 50 7.01 -12.03 7.34
C ALA A 50 6.02 -10.93 7.78
N LEU A 51 6.28 -9.65 7.45
CA LEU A 51 5.34 -8.56 7.70
C LEU A 51 4.05 -8.71 6.88
N ALA A 52 4.16 -9.05 5.60
CA ALA A 52 2.99 -9.25 4.73
C ALA A 52 2.07 -10.35 5.28
N VAL A 53 2.63 -11.51 5.62
CA VAL A 53 1.88 -12.66 6.17
C VAL A 53 1.27 -12.30 7.53
N PHE A 54 2.07 -11.72 8.44
CA PHE A 54 1.57 -11.31 9.75
C PHE A 54 0.41 -10.33 9.64
N ASN A 55 0.56 -9.28 8.86
CA ASN A 55 -0.46 -8.25 8.67
C ASN A 55 -1.70 -8.80 7.96
N PHE A 56 -1.55 -9.71 7.00
CA PHE A 56 -2.67 -10.37 6.33
C PHE A 56 -3.54 -11.13 7.34
N PHE A 57 -2.94 -11.97 8.19
CA PHE A 57 -3.68 -12.71 9.20
C PHE A 57 -4.23 -11.82 10.31
N LEU A 58 -3.53 -10.74 10.68
CA LEU A 58 -4.04 -9.74 11.61
C LEU A 58 -5.34 -9.09 11.09
N VAL A 59 -5.36 -8.73 9.80
CA VAL A 59 -6.56 -8.16 9.16
C VAL A 59 -7.69 -9.17 9.11
N LEU A 60 -7.41 -10.41 8.71
CA LEU A 60 -8.42 -11.48 8.70
C LEU A 60 -9.01 -11.71 10.09
N TRP A 61 -8.17 -11.76 11.10
CA TRP A 61 -8.60 -11.92 12.48
C TRP A 61 -9.47 -10.76 12.95
N LEU A 62 -9.07 -9.51 12.64
CA LEU A 62 -9.86 -8.33 12.96
C LEU A 62 -11.23 -8.33 12.24
N VAL A 63 -11.26 -8.65 10.97
CA VAL A 63 -12.50 -8.76 10.17
C VAL A 63 -13.40 -9.85 10.78
N TYR A 64 -12.82 -11.00 11.15
CA TYR A 64 -13.56 -12.06 11.82
C TYR A 64 -14.19 -11.60 13.14
N LEU A 65 -13.43 -10.92 14.00
CA LEU A 65 -13.95 -10.38 15.26
C LEU A 65 -15.09 -9.38 15.04
N LEU A 66 -14.91 -8.46 14.07
CA LEU A 66 -15.93 -7.46 13.75
C LEU A 66 -17.21 -8.11 13.21
N THR A 67 -17.08 -9.07 12.29
CA THR A 67 -18.25 -9.75 11.70
C THR A 67 -18.92 -10.75 12.64
N SER A 68 -18.23 -11.18 13.70
CA SER A 68 -18.78 -12.02 14.76
C SER A 68 -19.44 -11.21 15.88
N SER A 69 -19.27 -9.88 15.91
CA SER A 69 -19.85 -9.00 16.91
C SER A 69 -21.33 -8.74 16.61
N GLU A 70 -22.21 -9.05 17.55
CA GLU A 70 -23.65 -8.76 17.44
C GLU A 70 -23.92 -7.27 17.25
N LEU A 71 -23.16 -6.41 17.93
CA LEU A 71 -23.26 -4.96 17.79
C LEU A 71 -22.96 -4.51 16.35
N VAL A 72 -21.87 -5.02 15.77
CA VAL A 72 -21.46 -4.67 14.39
C VAL A 72 -22.44 -5.22 13.39
N THR A 73 -22.88 -6.47 13.54
CA THR A 73 -23.84 -7.10 12.61
C THR A 73 -25.22 -6.42 12.69
N HIS A 74 -25.67 -6.02 13.88
CA HIS A 74 -26.88 -5.22 14.05
C HIS A 74 -26.74 -3.86 13.34
N TRP A 75 -25.63 -3.15 13.57
CA TRP A 75 -25.39 -1.86 12.95
C TRP A 75 -25.30 -1.93 11.42
N VAL A 76 -24.64 -2.98 10.88
CA VAL A 76 -24.57 -3.24 9.43
C VAL A 76 -25.95 -3.52 8.83
N SER A 77 -26.83 -4.25 9.56
CA SER A 77 -28.16 -4.62 9.07
C SER A 77 -29.22 -3.51 9.18
N THR A 78 -29.03 -2.58 10.10
CA THR A 78 -30.01 -1.50 10.38
C THR A 78 -29.50 -0.10 10.03
N GLY A 79 -28.19 0.03 9.75
CA GLY A 79 -27.57 1.30 9.41
C GLY A 79 -27.90 1.80 8.01
N PRO A 80 -27.51 3.03 7.68
CA PRO A 80 -27.68 3.57 6.33
C PRO A 80 -26.84 2.75 5.35
N ALA A 81 -27.42 2.47 4.18
CA ALA A 81 -26.77 1.74 3.11
C ALA A 81 -27.10 2.41 1.76
N PRO A 82 -26.68 3.65 1.51
CA PRO A 82 -27.09 4.42 0.33
C PRO A 82 -26.69 3.78 -1.00
N LEU A 83 -25.73 2.87 -1.01
CA LEU A 83 -25.30 2.15 -2.22
C LEU A 83 -26.03 0.81 -2.41
N SER A 84 -26.82 0.37 -1.43
CA SER A 84 -27.60 -0.86 -1.57
C SER A 84 -28.63 -0.74 -2.68
N GLY A 85 -28.66 -1.72 -3.58
CA GLY A 85 -29.56 -1.73 -4.74
C GLY A 85 -29.21 -0.76 -5.86
N MET A 86 -28.10 0.01 -5.75
CA MET A 86 -27.62 0.83 -6.86
C MET A 86 -27.02 -0.04 -7.98
N PRO A 87 -27.04 0.47 -9.24
CA PRO A 87 -26.31 -0.20 -10.31
C PRO A 87 -24.84 -0.44 -9.92
N PRO A 88 -24.30 -1.65 -10.10
CA PRO A 88 -22.97 -2.03 -9.58
C PRO A 88 -21.85 -1.09 -10.03
N LEU A 89 -21.90 -0.58 -11.27
CA LEU A 89 -20.91 0.36 -11.78
C LEU A 89 -20.95 1.71 -11.02
N VAL A 90 -22.15 2.22 -10.71
CA VAL A 90 -22.31 3.47 -9.95
C VAL A 90 -21.79 3.28 -8.53
N ALA A 91 -22.18 2.20 -7.88
CA ALA A 91 -21.69 1.87 -6.53
C ALA A 91 -20.17 1.70 -6.52
N PHE A 92 -19.59 1.04 -7.54
CA PHE A 92 -18.14 0.89 -7.68
C PHE A 92 -17.43 2.24 -7.80
N VAL A 93 -17.92 3.15 -8.66
CA VAL A 93 -17.31 4.48 -8.85
C VAL A 93 -17.37 5.28 -7.56
N VAL A 94 -18.49 5.24 -6.83
CA VAL A 94 -18.60 5.94 -5.53
C VAL A 94 -17.65 5.36 -4.50
N VAL A 95 -17.61 4.03 -4.34
CA VAL A 95 -16.66 3.37 -3.43
C VAL A 95 -15.23 3.72 -3.80
N PHE A 96 -14.88 3.63 -5.08
CA PHE A 96 -13.55 3.96 -5.59
C PHE A 96 -13.15 5.39 -5.23
N LEU A 97 -13.98 6.37 -5.56
CA LEU A 97 -13.64 7.78 -5.32
C LEU A 97 -13.54 8.10 -3.82
N VAL A 98 -14.48 7.61 -3.01
CA VAL A 98 -14.48 7.88 -1.57
C VAL A 98 -13.28 7.21 -0.89
N VAL A 99 -13.05 5.94 -1.18
CA VAL A 99 -11.97 5.19 -0.51
C VAL A 99 -10.60 5.70 -0.97
N GLU A 100 -10.38 5.95 -2.27
CA GLU A 100 -9.10 6.47 -2.76
C GLU A 100 -8.83 7.88 -2.26
N PHE A 101 -9.84 8.74 -2.10
CA PHE A 101 -9.68 10.03 -1.45
C PHE A 101 -9.25 9.90 0.02
N LEU A 102 -9.90 9.03 0.79
CA LEU A 102 -9.55 8.80 2.18
C LEU A 102 -8.14 8.21 2.33
N VAL A 103 -7.78 7.26 1.48
CA VAL A 103 -6.44 6.68 1.48
C VAL A 103 -5.38 7.71 1.12
N TYR A 104 -5.62 8.54 0.10
CA TYR A 104 -4.76 9.67 -0.24
C TYR A 104 -4.58 10.63 0.95
N ALA A 105 -5.68 11.02 1.60
CA ALA A 105 -5.64 11.94 2.74
C ALA A 105 -4.89 11.34 3.94
N LEU A 106 -5.13 10.06 4.24
CA LEU A 106 -4.40 9.33 5.29
C LEU A 106 -2.92 9.20 4.95
N HIS A 107 -2.58 8.82 3.72
CA HIS A 107 -1.21 8.67 3.27
C HIS A 107 -0.44 9.99 3.38
N ARG A 108 -1.04 11.09 2.91
CA ARG A 108 -0.50 12.44 3.10
C ARG A 108 -0.34 12.80 4.58
N ALA A 109 -1.31 12.45 5.43
CA ALA A 109 -1.21 12.67 6.88
C ALA A 109 -0.08 11.85 7.50
N PHE A 110 0.14 10.60 7.06
CA PHE A 110 1.28 9.78 7.50
C PHE A 110 2.63 10.43 7.17
N HIS A 111 2.75 11.19 6.10
CA HIS A 111 3.96 11.94 5.77
C HIS A 111 4.09 13.25 6.54
N GLN A 112 2.98 13.95 6.81
CA GLN A 112 3.01 15.29 7.39
C GLN A 112 2.99 15.30 8.92
N VAL A 113 2.38 14.30 9.56
CA VAL A 113 2.26 14.22 11.02
C VAL A 113 3.41 13.39 11.60
N PRO A 114 4.29 13.97 12.44
CA PRO A 114 5.55 13.32 12.85
C PRO A 114 5.40 11.97 13.56
N TRP A 115 4.33 11.73 14.30
CA TRP A 115 4.13 10.45 14.96
C TRP A 115 3.53 9.40 14.03
N LEU A 116 2.71 9.81 13.04
CA LEU A 116 2.21 8.93 11.99
C LEU A 116 3.35 8.51 11.06
N TRP A 117 4.23 9.46 10.71
CA TRP A 117 5.43 9.17 9.92
C TRP A 117 6.29 8.06 10.52
N ARG A 118 6.39 7.96 11.85
CA ARG A 118 7.17 6.90 12.49
C ARG A 118 6.65 5.50 12.17
N LEU A 119 5.33 5.36 11.99
CA LEU A 119 4.70 4.11 11.58
C LEU A 119 4.98 3.84 10.10
N HIS A 120 4.75 4.84 9.26
CA HIS A 120 4.89 4.77 7.81
C HIS A 120 6.35 4.71 7.34
N ALA A 121 7.28 5.20 8.13
CA ALA A 121 8.71 5.06 7.88
C ALA A 121 9.17 3.59 7.80
N VAL A 122 8.45 2.64 8.38
CA VAL A 122 8.68 1.20 8.19
C VAL A 122 8.57 0.81 6.72
N HIS A 123 7.59 1.37 6.02
CA HIS A 123 7.37 1.20 4.59
C HIS A 123 8.48 1.87 3.78
N HIS A 124 8.79 3.13 4.07
CA HIS A 124 9.80 3.92 3.36
C HIS A 124 11.26 3.54 3.67
N LEU A 125 11.52 2.78 4.72
CA LEU A 125 12.89 2.36 5.07
C LEU A 125 13.49 1.36 4.08
N ASP A 126 12.67 0.79 3.20
CA ASP A 126 13.15 -0.16 2.21
C ASP A 126 14.04 0.52 1.16
N THR A 127 15.33 0.17 1.16
CA THR A 127 16.33 0.75 0.26
C THR A 127 16.28 0.20 -1.15
N GLN A 128 15.49 -0.86 -1.37
CA GLN A 128 15.39 -1.58 -2.64
C GLN A 128 13.92 -1.88 -2.93
N VAL A 129 13.20 -0.88 -3.44
CA VAL A 129 11.77 -1.02 -3.73
C VAL A 129 11.52 -2.05 -4.82
N ASP A 130 10.81 -3.11 -4.44
CA ASP A 130 10.27 -4.15 -5.33
C ASP A 130 8.87 -4.56 -4.84
N VAL A 131 8.23 -5.51 -5.50
CA VAL A 131 6.86 -5.93 -5.15
C VAL A 131 6.71 -6.35 -3.69
N THR A 132 7.75 -6.83 -3.02
CA THR A 132 7.67 -7.23 -1.60
C THR A 132 7.53 -6.04 -0.66
N THR A 133 7.90 -4.84 -1.12
CA THR A 133 7.72 -3.59 -0.37
C THR A 133 6.25 -3.22 -0.22
N SER A 134 5.38 -3.64 -1.15
CA SER A 134 3.95 -3.29 -1.18
C SER A 134 3.18 -3.59 0.11
N HIS A 135 3.57 -4.64 0.83
CA HIS A 135 2.93 -5.07 2.09
C HIS A 135 3.82 -4.89 3.31
N ARG A 136 4.91 -4.13 3.17
CA ARG A 136 5.83 -3.79 4.26
C ARG A 136 5.31 -2.60 5.08
N HIS A 137 4.31 -2.82 5.90
CA HIS A 137 3.71 -1.80 6.77
C HIS A 137 3.82 -2.15 8.24
N HIS A 138 3.89 -1.15 9.10
CA HIS A 138 3.73 -1.36 10.54
C HIS A 138 2.28 -1.71 10.85
N SER A 139 2.05 -2.71 11.70
CA SER A 139 0.68 -3.19 11.99
C SER A 139 -0.24 -2.10 12.57
N LEU A 140 0.30 -1.17 13.38
CA LEU A 140 -0.49 -0.04 13.90
C LEU A 140 -0.91 0.93 12.79
N GLU A 141 -0.11 1.13 11.75
CA GLU A 141 -0.50 1.92 10.57
C GLU A 141 -1.71 1.31 9.91
N LEU A 142 -1.65 0.00 9.66
CA LEU A 142 -2.74 -0.74 9.05
C LEU A 142 -4.03 -0.67 9.88
N LEU A 143 -3.92 -0.83 11.21
CA LEU A 143 -5.07 -0.71 12.11
C LEU A 143 -5.68 0.70 12.09
N LEU A 144 -4.86 1.75 12.02
CA LEU A 144 -5.35 3.13 11.89
C LEU A 144 -6.08 3.35 10.55
N VAL A 145 -5.54 2.84 9.44
CA VAL A 145 -6.20 2.91 8.14
C VAL A 145 -7.54 2.18 8.19
N MET A 146 -7.59 0.97 8.75
CA MET A 146 -8.82 0.20 8.89
C MET A 146 -9.84 0.89 9.80
N ALA A 147 -9.40 1.53 10.88
CA ALA A 147 -10.29 2.28 11.80
C ALA A 147 -11.03 3.43 11.10
N VAL A 148 -10.46 3.97 10.02
CA VAL A 148 -11.13 4.98 9.18
C VAL A 148 -11.95 4.34 8.07
N LEU A 149 -11.40 3.37 7.34
CA LEU A 149 -12.05 2.84 6.14
C LEU A 149 -13.24 1.92 6.45
N ILE A 150 -13.14 1.07 7.48
CA ILE A 150 -14.23 0.12 7.80
C ILE A 150 -15.54 0.85 8.11
N PRO A 151 -15.59 1.85 9.03
CA PRO A 151 -16.82 2.59 9.28
C PRO A 151 -17.40 3.24 8.02
N VAL A 152 -16.57 3.89 7.21
CA VAL A 152 -17.01 4.58 5.99
C VAL A 152 -17.59 3.60 4.98
N VAL A 153 -16.89 2.49 4.70
CA VAL A 153 -17.36 1.47 3.76
C VAL A 153 -18.64 0.82 4.26
N THR A 154 -18.74 0.57 5.57
CA THR A 154 -19.96 0.01 6.20
C THR A 154 -21.13 0.99 6.09
N LEU A 155 -20.89 2.29 6.31
CA LEU A 155 -21.92 3.33 6.14
C LEU A 155 -22.41 3.45 4.69
N LEU A 156 -21.52 3.27 3.72
CA LEU A 156 -21.89 3.29 2.30
C LEU A 156 -22.76 2.08 1.93
N GLY A 157 -22.53 0.92 2.54
CA GLY A 157 -23.33 -0.29 2.33
C GLY A 157 -23.29 -0.82 0.89
N PRO A 158 -22.14 -0.91 0.21
CA PRO A 158 -22.08 -1.47 -1.13
C PRO A 158 -22.25 -2.99 -1.12
N GLU A 159 -22.77 -3.54 -2.21
CA GLU A 159 -22.87 -4.98 -2.38
C GLU A 159 -21.46 -5.67 -2.31
N PRO A 160 -21.37 -6.90 -1.78
CA PRO A 160 -20.09 -7.61 -1.61
C PRO A 160 -19.28 -7.75 -2.90
N LEU A 161 -19.95 -7.90 -4.06
CA LEU A 161 -19.28 -8.00 -5.36
C LEU A 161 -18.60 -6.69 -5.76
N VAL A 162 -19.17 -5.54 -5.40
CA VAL A 162 -18.58 -4.22 -5.64
C VAL A 162 -17.31 -4.07 -4.83
N LEU A 163 -17.33 -4.49 -3.54
CA LEU A 163 -16.14 -4.48 -2.69
C LEU A 163 -15.05 -5.42 -3.20
N LEU A 164 -15.43 -6.60 -3.65
CA LEU A 164 -14.48 -7.56 -4.23
C LEU A 164 -13.83 -6.97 -5.49
N GLY A 165 -14.62 -6.36 -6.38
CA GLY A 165 -14.10 -5.69 -7.58
C GLY A 165 -13.13 -4.56 -7.24
N TYR A 166 -13.46 -3.71 -6.27
CA TYR A 166 -12.56 -2.67 -5.78
C TYR A 166 -11.27 -3.26 -5.20
N PHE A 167 -11.37 -4.30 -4.37
CA PHE A 167 -10.22 -4.99 -3.80
C PHE A 167 -9.29 -5.54 -4.88
N VAL A 168 -9.82 -6.21 -5.91
CA VAL A 168 -9.04 -6.75 -7.04
C VAL A 168 -8.25 -5.63 -7.74
N VAL A 169 -8.92 -4.53 -8.08
CA VAL A 169 -8.26 -3.37 -8.71
C VAL A 169 -7.16 -2.81 -7.80
N ARG A 170 -7.49 -2.58 -6.52
CA ARG A 170 -6.57 -2.00 -5.56
C ARG A 170 -5.32 -2.86 -5.36
N VAL A 171 -5.47 -4.15 -5.07
CA VAL A 171 -4.33 -5.06 -4.85
C VAL A 171 -3.47 -5.14 -6.10
N THR A 172 -4.07 -5.29 -7.27
CA THR A 172 -3.33 -5.36 -8.53
C THR A 172 -2.48 -4.12 -8.75
N VAL A 173 -3.07 -2.92 -8.61
CA VAL A 173 -2.32 -1.67 -8.82
C VAL A 173 -1.25 -1.46 -7.75
N ILE A 174 -1.51 -1.75 -6.47
CA ILE A 174 -0.52 -1.61 -5.40
C ILE A 174 0.67 -2.56 -5.64
N LEU A 175 0.45 -3.80 -6.02
CA LEU A 175 1.53 -4.74 -6.33
C LEU A 175 2.36 -4.27 -7.53
N VAL A 176 1.69 -3.83 -8.60
CA VAL A 176 2.38 -3.34 -9.81
C VAL A 176 3.13 -2.04 -9.52
N SER A 177 2.54 -1.08 -8.81
CA SER A 177 3.17 0.22 -8.53
C SER A 177 4.43 0.11 -7.68
N HIS A 178 4.50 -0.85 -6.77
CA HIS A 178 5.71 -1.13 -5.98
C HIS A 178 6.73 -1.99 -6.72
N SER A 179 6.33 -2.63 -7.82
CA SER A 179 7.23 -3.53 -8.53
C SER A 179 8.43 -2.80 -9.12
N ASN A 180 9.57 -3.51 -9.20
CA ASN A 180 10.76 -3.04 -9.90
C ASN A 180 10.66 -3.34 -11.41
N LEU A 181 9.45 -3.16 -11.99
CA LEU A 181 9.23 -3.38 -13.41
C LEU A 181 9.54 -2.12 -14.23
N ARG A 182 10.16 -2.33 -15.38
CA ARG A 182 10.40 -1.26 -16.37
C ARG A 182 9.23 -1.19 -17.35
N LEU A 183 8.38 -0.19 -17.22
CA LEU A 183 7.40 0.13 -18.25
C LEU A 183 8.05 0.91 -19.40
N PRO A 184 7.66 0.67 -20.67
CA PRO A 184 8.03 1.54 -21.76
C PRO A 184 7.57 2.98 -21.49
N ARG A 185 8.44 3.96 -21.80
CA ARG A 185 8.17 5.39 -21.49
C ARG A 185 6.82 5.89 -22.00
N GLY A 186 6.42 5.48 -23.21
CA GLY A 186 5.14 5.88 -23.79
C GLY A 186 3.94 5.32 -23.01
N LEU A 187 4.04 4.06 -22.58
CA LEU A 187 3.02 3.38 -21.80
C LEU A 187 2.89 4.00 -20.39
N ASP A 188 4.03 4.20 -19.70
CA ASP A 188 4.04 4.84 -18.40
C ASP A 188 3.40 6.25 -18.43
N ARG A 189 3.75 7.06 -19.46
CA ARG A 189 3.18 8.41 -19.64
C ARG A 189 1.65 8.41 -19.75
N VAL A 190 1.07 7.41 -20.42
CA VAL A 190 -0.38 7.30 -20.59
C VAL A 190 -1.02 6.75 -19.32
N LEU A 191 -0.47 5.66 -18.77
CA LEU A 191 -1.04 4.99 -17.61
C LEU A 191 -1.06 5.87 -16.36
N ARG A 192 -0.04 6.71 -16.16
CA ARG A 192 0.06 7.58 -14.97
C ARG A 192 -1.03 8.66 -14.87
N TRP A 193 -1.87 8.83 -15.90
CA TRP A 193 -3.10 9.62 -15.81
C TRP A 193 -4.27 8.87 -15.20
N LEU A 194 -4.23 7.54 -15.20
CA LEU A 194 -5.31 6.68 -14.77
C LEU A 194 -4.97 5.94 -13.48
N VAL A 195 -3.76 5.37 -13.43
CA VAL A 195 -3.30 4.54 -12.32
C VAL A 195 -1.89 4.93 -11.89
N VAL A 196 -1.59 4.64 -10.64
CA VAL A 196 -0.24 4.81 -10.09
C VAL A 196 0.68 3.78 -10.74
N THR A 197 1.69 4.27 -11.49
CA THR A 197 2.68 3.42 -12.16
C THR A 197 3.90 3.16 -11.28
N PRO A 198 4.74 2.15 -11.62
CA PRO A 198 5.98 1.90 -10.87
C PRO A 198 6.90 3.13 -10.78
N ASP A 199 7.12 3.85 -11.87
CA ASP A 199 7.97 5.04 -11.86
C ASP A 199 7.35 6.19 -11.04
N PHE A 200 6.02 6.38 -11.08
CA PHE A 200 5.32 7.38 -10.29
C PHE A 200 5.45 7.10 -8.78
N HIS A 201 5.25 5.84 -8.38
CA HIS A 201 5.32 5.45 -6.97
C HIS A 201 6.76 5.31 -6.47
N ARG A 202 7.68 4.87 -7.33
CA ARG A 202 9.10 4.78 -7.00
C ARG A 202 9.68 6.13 -6.61
N LEU A 203 9.21 7.23 -7.25
CA LEU A 203 9.60 8.59 -6.89
C LEU A 203 9.17 8.95 -5.47
N HIS A 204 7.97 8.53 -5.06
CA HIS A 204 7.49 8.65 -3.69
C HIS A 204 8.38 7.92 -2.67
N HIS A 205 9.01 6.81 -3.04
CA HIS A 205 9.98 6.08 -2.22
C HIS A 205 11.42 6.63 -2.27
N ALA A 206 11.64 7.77 -2.92
CA ALA A 206 12.97 8.38 -2.97
C ALA A 206 13.48 8.77 -1.57
N ALA A 207 14.79 8.71 -1.36
CA ALA A 207 15.41 9.16 -0.12
C ALA A 207 15.36 10.70 0.04
N ASP A 208 15.33 11.44 -1.06
CA ASP A 208 15.18 12.90 -1.05
C ASP A 208 13.74 13.28 -0.69
N ARG A 209 13.58 14.02 0.41
CA ARG A 209 12.29 14.44 0.95
C ARG A 209 11.41 15.24 -0.03
N ARG A 210 12.02 15.97 -0.97
CA ARG A 210 11.27 16.69 -2.01
C ARG A 210 10.42 15.76 -2.87
N HIS A 211 10.86 14.51 -3.02
CA HIS A 211 10.16 13.48 -3.75
C HIS A 211 9.37 12.54 -2.83
N THR A 212 9.92 12.20 -1.65
CA THR A 212 9.22 11.36 -0.67
C THR A 212 7.90 12.01 -0.22
N ASP A 213 7.90 13.33 -0.02
CA ASP A 213 6.71 14.08 0.40
C ASP A 213 5.84 14.49 -0.80
N SER A 214 5.61 13.57 -1.77
CA SER A 214 4.80 13.73 -2.99
C SER A 214 4.19 12.39 -3.42
N ASN A 215 3.32 12.39 -4.44
CA ASN A 215 2.79 11.19 -5.09
C ASN A 215 2.12 10.21 -4.10
N TYR A 216 1.19 10.71 -3.30
CA TYR A 216 0.51 9.95 -2.24
C TYR A 216 -0.59 9.01 -2.72
N GLY A 217 -1.01 9.10 -3.98
CA GLY A 217 -2.01 8.20 -4.58
C GLY A 217 -1.55 6.74 -4.51
N THR A 218 -2.49 5.81 -4.27
CA THR A 218 -2.19 4.37 -4.19
C THR A 218 -2.70 3.58 -5.39
N VAL A 219 -3.90 3.90 -5.88
CA VAL A 219 -4.46 3.30 -7.10
C VAL A 219 -4.52 4.32 -8.22
N THR A 220 -5.00 5.54 -7.93
CA THR A 220 -5.06 6.62 -8.90
C THR A 220 -4.26 7.84 -8.44
N PRO A 221 -3.56 8.54 -9.35
CA PRO A 221 -2.84 9.78 -9.04
C PRO A 221 -3.74 11.02 -9.08
N TRP A 222 -5.05 10.86 -9.28
CA TRP A 222 -5.96 11.99 -9.51
C TRP A 222 -5.97 12.99 -8.37
N PHE A 223 -5.90 12.52 -7.12
CA PHE A 223 -5.85 13.40 -5.96
C PHE A 223 -4.50 14.12 -5.82
N ASP A 224 -3.39 13.51 -6.28
CA ASP A 224 -2.11 14.19 -6.36
C ASP A 224 -2.15 15.34 -7.36
N TYR A 225 -2.76 15.13 -8.54
CA TYR A 225 -2.94 16.20 -9.53
C TYR A 225 -3.89 17.28 -9.02
N LEU A 226 -5.01 16.88 -8.40
CA LEU A 226 -6.01 17.80 -7.89
C LEU A 226 -5.46 18.71 -6.76
N PHE A 227 -4.68 18.14 -5.85
CA PHE A 227 -4.16 18.85 -4.68
C PHE A 227 -2.70 19.31 -4.83
N GLY A 228 -2.12 19.20 -6.01
CA GLY A 228 -0.79 19.70 -6.35
C GLY A 228 0.35 18.98 -5.63
N SER A 229 0.16 17.70 -5.25
CA SER A 229 1.20 16.86 -4.64
C SER A 229 1.90 15.93 -5.65
N ALA A 230 1.49 15.97 -6.92
CA ALA A 230 2.17 15.21 -7.96
C ALA A 230 3.53 15.82 -8.31
N THR A 231 4.57 14.99 -8.34
CA THR A 231 5.90 15.33 -8.86
C THR A 231 6.34 14.32 -9.91
N ASP A 232 7.24 14.73 -10.77
CA ASP A 232 7.79 13.89 -11.83
C ASP A 232 9.31 14.03 -11.91
N LEU A 233 9.94 13.04 -12.53
CA LEU A 233 11.37 12.99 -12.80
C LEU A 233 11.57 12.55 -14.27
N PRO A 234 12.59 13.10 -14.97
CA PRO A 234 12.91 12.62 -16.31
C PRO A 234 13.11 11.10 -16.33
N TYR A 235 12.50 10.40 -17.28
CA TYR A 235 12.44 8.93 -17.33
C TYR A 235 13.81 8.26 -17.15
N GLY A 236 14.88 8.83 -17.70
CA GLY A 236 16.25 8.30 -17.56
C GLY A 236 16.88 8.49 -16.18
N GLU A 237 16.33 9.39 -15.35
CA GLU A 237 16.87 9.65 -14.01
C GLU A 237 16.35 8.66 -12.97
N HIS A 238 15.22 7.99 -13.22
CA HIS A 238 14.68 6.95 -12.33
C HIS A 238 15.66 5.79 -12.10
N ASP A 239 16.58 5.52 -13.04
CA ASP A 239 17.60 4.47 -12.88
C ASP A 239 18.63 4.80 -11.80
N ARG A 240 18.80 6.09 -11.48
CA ARG A 240 19.74 6.61 -10.47
C ARG A 240 19.05 7.01 -9.17
N LEU A 241 17.75 6.86 -9.10
CA LEU A 241 16.97 7.26 -7.93
C LEU A 241 17.36 6.41 -6.72
N VAL A 242 17.83 7.07 -5.68
CA VAL A 242 18.13 6.44 -4.40
C VAL A 242 16.84 6.31 -3.61
N THR A 243 16.41 5.08 -3.33
CA THR A 243 15.22 4.77 -2.54
C THR A 243 15.54 4.49 -1.08
N GLY A 244 14.54 4.49 -0.22
CA GLY A 244 14.68 4.32 1.23
C GLY A 244 14.73 5.65 1.97
N LEU A 245 15.18 5.62 3.22
CA LEU A 245 15.40 6.83 4.00
C LEU A 245 16.86 7.31 3.86
N GLU A 246 17.10 8.59 4.12
CA GLU A 246 18.46 9.14 4.24
C GLU A 246 19.26 8.49 5.40
N TYR A 247 18.56 7.78 6.28
CA TYR A 247 19.03 7.17 7.51
C TYR A 247 18.46 5.75 7.67
N LEU A 248 18.98 5.00 8.63
CA LEU A 248 18.57 3.61 8.87
C LEU A 248 18.76 2.74 7.62
N ARG A 249 19.92 2.84 7.01
CA ARG A 249 20.27 2.15 5.76
C ARG A 249 21.08 0.86 5.99
N ASP A 250 21.33 0.49 7.24
CA ASP A 250 21.97 -0.80 7.57
C ASP A 250 20.98 -1.94 7.32
N THR A 251 21.47 -3.07 6.79
CA THR A 251 20.63 -4.27 6.55
C THR A 251 19.93 -4.77 7.82
N ARG A 252 20.55 -4.54 9.00
CA ARG A 252 19.95 -4.86 10.30
C ARG A 252 18.70 -4.03 10.60
N ASP A 253 18.58 -2.82 10.04
CA ASP A 253 17.41 -1.97 10.27
C ASP A 253 16.15 -2.51 9.60
N SER A 254 16.32 -3.37 8.59
CA SER A 254 15.22 -4.07 7.89
C SER A 254 14.70 -5.33 8.62
N ARG A 255 15.20 -5.68 9.79
CA ARG A 255 14.70 -6.83 10.57
C ARG A 255 13.32 -6.53 11.15
N VAL A 256 12.42 -7.52 11.12
CA VAL A 256 11.02 -7.39 11.60
C VAL A 256 10.97 -6.87 13.04
N ASP A 257 11.79 -7.41 13.95
CA ASP A 257 11.82 -6.99 15.35
C ASP A 257 12.18 -5.50 15.51
N ARG A 258 13.10 -5.00 14.67
CA ARG A 258 13.48 -3.58 14.67
C ARG A 258 12.41 -2.70 14.02
N LEU A 259 11.82 -3.15 12.93
CA LEU A 259 10.75 -2.45 12.24
C LEU A 259 9.53 -2.26 13.15
N MET A 260 9.13 -3.31 13.88
CA MET A 260 8.01 -3.24 14.83
C MET A 260 8.29 -2.37 16.05
N LEU A 261 9.56 -2.20 16.41
CA LEU A 261 9.97 -1.31 17.51
C LEU A 261 10.33 0.10 17.06
N LEU A 262 10.44 0.35 15.75
CA LEU A 262 10.91 1.60 15.17
C LEU A 262 10.12 2.84 15.67
N PRO A 263 8.78 2.87 15.65
CA PRO A 263 8.02 4.03 16.08
C PRO A 263 8.30 4.45 17.53
N PHE A 264 8.54 3.46 18.40
CA PHE A 264 8.74 3.64 19.84
C PHE A 264 10.19 4.01 20.18
N ARG A 265 11.16 3.68 19.30
CA ARG A 265 12.59 3.97 19.47
C ARG A 265 13.07 5.16 18.66
N TRP A 266 12.19 5.88 18.00
CA TRP A 266 12.49 6.95 17.04
C TRP A 266 13.45 8.02 17.58
N HIS A 267 13.26 8.46 18.81
CA HIS A 267 14.09 9.48 19.44
C HIS A 267 15.55 9.03 19.64
N ARG A 268 15.78 7.76 19.99
CA ARG A 268 17.11 7.20 20.19
C ARG A 268 17.91 7.07 18.88
N LEU A 269 17.19 6.96 17.77
CA LEU A 269 17.81 6.83 16.44
C LEU A 269 18.19 8.20 15.87
N ARG A 270 17.41 9.23 16.19
CA ARG A 270 17.71 10.62 15.78
C ARG A 270 18.90 11.23 16.52
N SER A 271 19.16 10.83 17.77
CA SER A 271 20.30 11.31 18.57
C SER A 271 21.66 10.73 18.15
N ARG A 272 21.68 9.62 17.40
CA ARG A 272 22.92 9.04 16.85
C ARG A 272 23.41 9.75 15.58
N ARG A 273 22.75 10.83 15.17
CA ARG A 273 23.04 11.63 13.97
C ARG A 273 23.83 12.90 14.22
N LYS A 274 24.10 13.21 15.47
CA LYS A 274 25.05 14.25 15.89
C LYS A 274 26.38 13.60 16.27
#